data_985ae653fba80653a70a86b11e0e9008
#
_entry.id   985ae653fba80653a70a86b11e0e9008
#
_cell.length_a   1.000
_cell.length_b   1.000
_cell.length_c   1.000
_cell.angle_alpha   90.00
_cell.angle_beta   90.00
_cell.angle_gamma   90.00
#
_symmetry.space_group_name_H-M   'P 1'
#
loop_
_entity.id
_entity.type
_entity.pdbx_description
1 polymer ?
#
loop_
_entity_poly.entity_id
_entity_poly.type
_entity_poly.pdbx_seq_one_letter_code
_entity_poly.pdbx_strand_id
1 'polypeptide(L)'
;SGQGVPMIMVAYDSRVDKLQKVKNLFTSLDVSGTTPEGLCFEAIEKDLIPGNSNQDSYFINFSDGQPWYSNDEINYQGDSAEAHTKKMCDGMRAKGISVLSYFISNYDLDDDSYDVRAFKRMYGKDAEFVNATNMMQVAKTMNKKFLEV
;
A
#
# COMPACT_ATOMS: atom_id res chain seq x y z
N SER A 1 16.77 22.91 -4.52
CA SER A 1 16.88 21.64 -3.78
C SER A 1 15.58 21.43 -3.00
N GLY A 2 14.65 20.66 -3.56
CA GLY A 2 13.43 20.29 -2.86
C GLY A 2 13.69 19.06 -2.02
N GLN A 3 13.65 19.17 -0.71
CA GLN A 3 13.55 18.00 0.14
C GLN A 3 12.25 17.27 -0.24
N GLY A 4 12.34 16.04 -0.70
CA GLY A 4 11.16 15.23 -0.97
C GLY A 4 10.49 14.86 0.34
N VAL A 5 9.34 15.46 0.59
CA VAL A 5 8.52 15.13 1.76
C VAL A 5 7.31 14.35 1.26
N PRO A 6 7.03 13.15 1.80
CA PRO A 6 5.80 12.44 1.50
C PRO A 6 4.58 13.32 1.82
N MET A 7 3.72 13.51 0.84
CA MET A 7 2.45 14.21 1.05
C MET A 7 1.34 13.18 1.27
N ILE A 8 0.72 13.23 2.44
CA ILE A 8 -0.40 12.35 2.79
C ILE A 8 -1.69 13.15 2.63
N MET A 9 -2.59 12.65 1.82
CA MET A 9 -3.90 13.24 1.62
C MET A 9 -4.99 12.27 2.10
N VAL A 10 -5.79 12.70 3.08
CA VAL A 10 -6.96 11.96 3.54
C VAL A 10 -8.11 12.21 2.56
N ALA A 11 -8.29 11.29 1.62
CA ALA A 11 -9.35 11.37 0.62
C ALA A 11 -10.74 11.13 1.21
N TYR A 12 -10.83 10.29 2.22
CA TYR A 12 -12.09 9.91 2.85
C TYR A 12 -11.91 9.47 4.30
N ASP A 13 -12.72 10.01 5.18
CA ASP A 13 -12.90 9.55 6.55
C ASP A 13 -14.37 9.20 6.76
N SER A 14 -14.70 7.91 6.93
CA SER A 14 -16.07 7.42 7.06
C SER A 14 -16.83 7.99 8.28
N ARG A 15 -16.11 8.54 9.26
CA ARG A 15 -16.72 9.15 10.46
C ARG A 15 -17.32 10.52 10.17
N VAL A 16 -16.81 11.23 9.14
CA VAL A 16 -17.17 12.63 8.87
C VAL A 16 -17.53 12.91 7.41
N ASP A 17 -17.08 12.07 6.47
CA ASP A 17 -17.23 12.30 5.05
C ASP A 17 -18.38 11.48 4.44
N LYS A 18 -19.06 12.05 3.46
CA LYS A 18 -19.99 11.30 2.58
C LYS A 18 -19.22 10.72 1.39
N LEU A 19 -19.64 9.55 0.91
CA LEU A 19 -19.02 8.87 -0.25
C LEU A 19 -18.94 9.75 -1.51
N GLN A 20 -19.84 10.73 -1.65
CA GLN A 20 -19.80 11.69 -2.76
C GLN A 20 -18.50 12.52 -2.80
N LYS A 21 -17.87 12.77 -1.64
CA LYS A 21 -16.55 13.45 -1.57
C LYS A 21 -15.50 12.68 -2.36
N VAL A 22 -15.43 11.35 -2.17
CA VAL A 22 -14.47 10.49 -2.89
C VAL A 22 -14.72 10.56 -4.39
N LYS A 23 -15.97 10.43 -4.82
CA LYS A 23 -16.34 10.50 -6.25
C LYS A 23 -15.92 11.82 -6.89
N ASN A 24 -16.11 12.92 -6.19
CA ASN A 24 -15.73 14.25 -6.68
C ASN A 24 -14.19 14.41 -6.73
N LEU A 25 -13.48 13.83 -5.75
CA LEU A 25 -12.03 13.91 -5.67
C LEU A 25 -11.35 13.15 -6.82
N PHE A 26 -11.86 11.98 -7.20
CA PHE A 26 -11.28 11.19 -8.29
C PHE A 26 -11.17 11.92 -9.62
N THR A 27 -12.07 12.86 -9.91
CA THR A 27 -12.03 13.66 -11.13
C THR A 27 -10.90 14.70 -11.13
N SER A 28 -10.31 14.98 -9.97
CA SER A 28 -9.28 16.02 -9.76
C SER A 28 -7.92 15.43 -9.39
N LEU A 29 -7.81 14.10 -9.22
CA LEU A 29 -6.56 13.44 -8.91
C LEU A 29 -5.74 13.31 -10.20
N ASP A 30 -4.57 13.91 -10.18
CA ASP A 30 -3.51 13.65 -11.16
C ASP A 30 -2.44 12.75 -10.51
N VAL A 31 -2.00 11.73 -11.23
CA VAL A 31 -1.03 10.76 -10.75
C VAL A 31 0.31 11.08 -11.36
N SER A 32 1.22 11.59 -10.54
CA SER A 32 2.59 11.88 -10.97
C SER A 32 3.57 11.61 -9.83
N GLY A 33 4.81 11.29 -10.19
CA GLY A 33 5.88 11.13 -9.22
C GLY A 33 6.30 9.69 -8.98
N THR A 34 6.82 9.42 -7.80
CA THR A 34 7.43 8.16 -7.39
C THR A 34 6.78 7.66 -6.11
N THR A 35 6.89 6.37 -5.84
CA THR A 35 6.23 5.73 -4.70
C THR A 35 7.24 5.20 -3.70
N PRO A 36 7.75 6.02 -2.76
CA PRO A 36 8.63 5.56 -1.68
C PRO A 36 7.80 4.89 -0.57
N GLU A 37 7.25 3.71 -0.83
CA GLU A 37 6.24 3.06 0.03
C GLU A 37 6.62 3.01 1.50
N GLY A 38 7.80 2.50 1.84
CA GLY A 38 8.21 2.40 3.24
C GLY A 38 8.31 3.76 3.94
N LEU A 39 8.74 4.82 3.24
CA LEU A 39 8.75 6.19 3.80
C LEU A 39 7.31 6.72 3.98
N CYS A 40 6.41 6.38 3.08
CA CYS A 40 4.99 6.72 3.22
C CYS A 40 4.37 5.98 4.41
N PHE A 41 4.70 4.70 4.60
CA PHE A 41 4.23 3.90 5.73
C PHE A 41 4.75 4.44 7.06
N GLU A 42 6.03 4.82 7.13
CA GLU A 42 6.62 5.47 8.30
C GLU A 42 5.88 6.78 8.64
N ALA A 43 5.57 7.58 7.63
CA ALA A 43 4.90 8.86 7.82
C ALA A 43 3.48 8.73 8.39
N ILE A 44 2.73 7.67 8.01
CA ILE A 44 1.35 7.43 8.49
C ILE A 44 1.28 6.57 9.74
N GLU A 45 2.37 5.96 10.18
CA GLU A 45 2.37 4.95 11.26
C GLU A 45 1.67 5.45 12.53
N LYS A 46 1.87 6.73 12.88
CA LYS A 46 1.27 7.36 14.07
C LYS A 46 -0.26 7.55 13.97
N ASP A 47 -0.79 7.56 12.76
CA ASP A 47 -2.21 7.78 12.50
C ASP A 47 -2.98 6.45 12.39
N LEU A 48 -2.27 5.32 12.38
CA LEU A 48 -2.86 3.99 12.32
C LEU A 48 -3.40 3.58 13.71
N ILE A 49 -4.58 3.00 13.70
CA ILE A 49 -5.23 2.51 14.92
C ILE A 49 -4.83 1.05 15.14
N PRO A 50 -4.15 0.70 16.25
CA PRO A 50 -3.81 -0.69 16.54
C PRO A 50 -5.05 -1.57 16.70
N GLY A 51 -4.95 -2.84 16.29
CA GLY A 51 -5.94 -3.85 16.58
C GLY A 51 -5.91 -4.26 18.06
N ASN A 52 -7.04 -4.76 18.55
CA ASN A 52 -7.16 -5.29 19.91
C ASN A 52 -8.21 -6.41 19.95
N SER A 53 -8.48 -7.00 21.14
CA SER A 53 -9.43 -8.10 21.29
C SER A 53 -10.86 -7.82 20.86
N ASN A 54 -11.24 -6.55 20.73
CA ASN A 54 -12.60 -6.11 20.40
C ASN A 54 -12.69 -5.43 19.03
N GLN A 55 -11.55 -5.23 18.34
CA GLN A 55 -11.51 -4.48 17.09
C GLN A 55 -10.37 -4.97 16.22
N ASP A 56 -10.71 -5.45 15.04
CA ASP A 56 -9.75 -5.73 13.99
C ASP A 56 -9.32 -4.43 13.30
N SER A 57 -8.03 -4.35 12.97
CA SER A 57 -7.46 -3.24 12.22
C SER A 57 -6.77 -3.75 10.97
N TYR A 58 -7.06 -3.12 9.84
CA TYR A 58 -6.51 -3.49 8.53
C TYR A 58 -5.81 -2.29 7.90
N PHE A 59 -4.62 -2.54 7.40
CA PHE A 59 -3.90 -1.66 6.50
C PHE A 59 -3.92 -2.28 5.10
N ILE A 60 -4.59 -1.62 4.16
CA ILE A 60 -4.72 -2.11 2.79
C ILE A 60 -3.89 -1.22 1.88
N ASN A 61 -2.89 -1.80 1.24
CA ASN A 61 -2.02 -1.13 0.29
C ASN A 61 -2.32 -1.57 -1.15
N PHE A 62 -2.31 -0.63 -2.08
CA PHE A 62 -2.34 -0.88 -3.51
C PHE A 62 -1.09 -0.29 -4.13
N SER A 63 -0.30 -1.11 -4.82
CA SER A 63 0.98 -0.74 -5.39
C SER A 63 1.10 -1.27 -6.82
N ASP A 64 1.83 -0.54 -7.64
CA ASP A 64 2.17 -0.93 -9.01
C ASP A 64 3.61 -1.45 -9.15
N GLY A 65 4.32 -1.64 -8.04
CA GLY A 65 5.67 -2.22 -8.11
C GLY A 65 6.57 -1.96 -6.94
N GLN A 66 7.75 -1.45 -7.25
CA GLN A 66 8.86 -1.32 -6.32
C GLN A 66 8.89 0.06 -5.65
N PRO A 67 9.28 0.12 -4.37
CA PRO A 67 9.49 1.38 -3.70
C PRO A 67 10.67 2.11 -4.35
N TRP A 68 10.39 3.29 -4.90
CA TRP A 68 11.43 4.09 -5.53
C TRP A 68 11.25 5.58 -5.29
N TYR A 69 12.34 6.21 -4.84
CA TYR A 69 12.48 7.66 -4.79
C TYR A 69 13.95 8.04 -4.88
N SER A 70 14.31 9.00 -5.72
CA SER A 70 15.66 9.53 -5.80
C SER A 70 15.65 11.03 -6.03
N ASN A 71 16.52 11.73 -5.30
CA ASN A 71 16.89 13.13 -5.53
C ASN A 71 18.39 13.33 -5.21
N ASP A 72 18.85 14.57 -5.14
CA ASP A 72 20.27 14.87 -4.87
C ASP A 72 20.76 14.42 -3.48
N GLU A 73 19.84 14.22 -2.53
CA GLU A 73 20.17 13.91 -1.12
C GLU A 73 19.73 12.50 -0.73
N ILE A 74 18.69 11.96 -1.35
CA ILE A 74 18.06 10.70 -0.98
C ILE A 74 18.06 9.75 -2.18
N ASN A 75 18.59 8.55 -1.97
CA ASN A 75 18.50 7.45 -2.91
C ASN A 75 17.78 6.27 -2.24
N TYR A 76 16.46 6.19 -2.43
CA TYR A 76 15.59 5.20 -1.82
C TYR A 76 15.10 4.22 -2.89
N GLN A 77 15.78 3.09 -3.05
CA GLN A 77 15.48 2.08 -4.06
C GLN A 77 16.14 0.72 -3.75
N GLY A 78 15.75 -0.31 -4.48
CA GLY A 78 16.32 -1.65 -4.42
C GLY A 78 16.21 -2.29 -3.03
N ASP A 79 17.16 -3.15 -2.68
CA ASP A 79 17.11 -3.98 -1.48
C ASP A 79 16.93 -3.19 -0.17
N SER A 80 17.51 -1.99 -0.07
CA SER A 80 17.39 -1.15 1.12
C SER A 80 15.96 -0.60 1.28
N ALA A 81 15.32 -0.19 0.19
CA ALA A 81 13.95 0.29 0.19
C ALA A 81 12.95 -0.85 0.45
N GLU A 82 13.19 -2.03 -0.15
CA GLU A 82 12.41 -3.23 0.12
C GLU A 82 12.51 -3.65 1.59
N ALA A 83 13.72 -3.70 2.15
CA ALA A 83 13.94 -4.05 3.56
C ALA A 83 13.28 -3.06 4.51
N HIS A 84 13.31 -1.76 4.18
CA HIS A 84 12.62 -0.73 4.96
C HIS A 84 11.10 -0.90 4.88
N THR A 85 10.54 -1.08 3.69
CA THR A 85 9.11 -1.32 3.49
C THR A 85 8.64 -2.55 4.29
N LYS A 86 9.41 -3.66 4.21
CA LYS A 86 9.14 -4.85 5.01
C LYS A 86 9.15 -4.57 6.51
N LYS A 87 10.16 -3.84 7.00
CA LYS A 87 10.26 -3.47 8.42
C LYS A 87 9.03 -2.69 8.89
N MET A 88 8.53 -1.76 8.08
CA MET A 88 7.32 -1.00 8.41
C MET A 88 6.08 -1.90 8.47
N CYS A 89 5.92 -2.82 7.52
CA CYS A 89 4.84 -3.81 7.55
C CYS A 89 4.91 -4.72 8.79
N ASP A 90 6.10 -5.19 9.14
CA ASP A 90 6.30 -6.03 10.33
C ASP A 90 6.00 -5.23 11.63
N GLY A 91 6.33 -3.94 11.67
CA GLY A 91 5.97 -3.04 12.76
C GLY A 91 4.46 -2.85 12.92
N MET A 92 3.72 -2.72 11.80
CA MET A 92 2.26 -2.66 11.82
C MET A 92 1.65 -3.97 12.35
N ARG A 93 2.13 -5.12 11.87
CA ARG A 93 1.68 -6.44 12.35
C ARG A 93 1.92 -6.64 13.84
N ALA A 94 3.07 -6.17 14.34
CA ALA A 94 3.38 -6.23 15.79
C ALA A 94 2.42 -5.40 16.65
N LYS A 95 1.75 -4.41 16.04
CA LYS A 95 0.68 -3.60 16.67
C LYS A 95 -0.72 -4.20 16.48
N GLY A 96 -0.84 -5.43 15.97
CA GLY A 96 -2.11 -6.08 15.70
C GLY A 96 -2.85 -5.55 14.47
N ILE A 97 -2.15 -4.91 13.54
CA ILE A 97 -2.72 -4.44 12.28
C ILE A 97 -2.49 -5.51 11.20
N SER A 98 -3.54 -6.01 10.60
CA SER A 98 -3.45 -6.91 9.45
C SER A 98 -3.05 -6.11 8.21
N VAL A 99 -1.92 -6.48 7.59
CA VAL A 99 -1.43 -5.82 6.37
C VAL A 99 -1.86 -6.64 5.16
N LEU A 100 -2.58 -6.04 4.23
CA LEU A 100 -2.98 -6.62 2.95
C LEU A 100 -2.41 -5.76 1.83
N SER A 101 -1.58 -6.34 0.97
CA SER A 101 -0.93 -5.60 -0.10
C SER A 101 -1.24 -6.21 -1.46
N TYR A 102 -1.78 -5.38 -2.34
CA TYR A 102 -2.19 -5.75 -3.69
C TYR A 102 -1.23 -5.14 -4.70
N PHE A 103 -0.54 -6.01 -5.44
CA PHE A 103 0.19 -5.61 -6.64
C PHE A 103 -0.79 -5.50 -7.80
N ILE A 104 -0.90 -4.31 -8.37
CA ILE A 104 -1.80 -4.03 -9.49
C ILE A 104 -0.99 -3.96 -10.78
N SER A 105 -1.34 -4.79 -11.76
CA SER A 105 -0.72 -4.79 -13.08
C SER A 105 -1.77 -4.77 -14.18
N ASN A 106 -1.44 -4.18 -15.32
CA ASN A 106 -2.26 -4.21 -16.54
C ASN A 106 -2.00 -5.45 -17.42
N TYR A 107 -1.11 -6.32 -17.00
CA TYR A 107 -0.73 -7.55 -17.69
C TYR A 107 -0.59 -8.70 -16.70
N ASP A 108 -0.59 -9.91 -17.20
CA ASP A 108 -0.37 -11.08 -16.37
C ASP A 108 1.08 -11.10 -15.88
N LEU A 109 1.24 -11.25 -14.58
CA LEU A 109 2.54 -11.24 -13.94
C LEU A 109 3.16 -12.63 -13.97
N ASP A 110 4.41 -12.70 -14.37
CA ASP A 110 5.22 -13.91 -14.24
C ASP A 110 5.69 -14.04 -12.78
N ASP A 111 5.41 -15.16 -12.17
CA ASP A 111 5.83 -15.48 -10.79
C ASP A 111 7.34 -15.39 -10.57
N ASP A 112 8.14 -15.59 -11.62
CA ASP A 112 9.59 -15.49 -11.61
C ASP A 112 10.11 -14.09 -11.91
N SER A 113 9.25 -13.13 -12.20
CA SER A 113 9.67 -11.76 -12.44
C SER A 113 10.31 -11.14 -11.19
N TYR A 114 11.22 -10.21 -11.41
CA TYR A 114 11.87 -9.50 -10.29
C TYR A 114 10.84 -8.77 -9.42
N ASP A 115 9.86 -8.11 -10.05
CA ASP A 115 8.85 -7.30 -9.36
C ASP A 115 7.96 -8.16 -8.44
N VAL A 116 7.54 -9.32 -8.92
CA VAL A 116 6.75 -10.28 -8.11
C VAL A 116 7.57 -10.78 -6.93
N ARG A 117 8.85 -11.12 -7.15
CA ARG A 117 9.72 -11.57 -6.06
C ARG A 117 10.01 -10.46 -5.06
N ALA A 118 10.25 -9.22 -5.52
CA ALA A 118 10.44 -8.06 -4.65
C ALA A 118 9.19 -7.81 -3.80
N PHE A 119 8.02 -7.83 -4.41
CA PHE A 119 6.76 -7.64 -3.71
C PHE A 119 6.50 -8.74 -2.67
N LYS A 120 6.75 -10.00 -3.01
CA LYS A 120 6.68 -11.12 -2.06
C LYS A 120 7.68 -10.98 -0.89
N ARG A 121 8.88 -10.43 -1.14
CA ARG A 121 9.86 -10.17 -0.06
C ARG A 121 9.37 -9.10 0.92
N MET A 122 8.75 -8.03 0.42
CA MET A 122 8.23 -6.94 1.25
C MET A 122 7.01 -7.34 2.08
N TYR A 123 6.05 -8.00 1.46
CA TYR A 123 4.73 -8.24 2.05
C TYR A 123 4.47 -9.67 2.51
N GLY A 124 5.31 -10.62 2.06
CA GLY A 124 5.21 -12.03 2.48
C GLY A 124 3.91 -12.69 2.02
N LYS A 125 3.28 -13.43 2.94
CA LYS A 125 2.02 -14.15 2.69
C LYS A 125 0.82 -13.25 2.40
N ASP A 126 0.92 -11.98 2.71
CA ASP A 126 -0.13 -10.98 2.56
C ASP A 126 -0.01 -10.22 1.22
N ALA A 127 0.92 -10.66 0.35
CA ALA A 127 1.06 -10.19 -1.02
C ALA A 127 0.01 -10.84 -1.91
N GLU A 128 -0.83 -10.04 -2.52
CA GLU A 128 -1.83 -10.46 -3.49
C GLU A 128 -1.55 -9.83 -4.86
N PHE A 129 -1.81 -10.54 -5.93
CA PHE A 129 -1.54 -10.08 -7.29
C PHE A 129 -2.85 -9.95 -8.05
N VAL A 130 -3.09 -8.77 -8.63
CA VAL A 130 -4.35 -8.44 -9.26
C VAL A 130 -4.11 -7.87 -10.66
N ASN A 131 -4.77 -8.44 -11.65
CA ASN A 131 -4.84 -7.86 -12.97
C ASN A 131 -5.90 -6.75 -12.99
N ALA A 132 -5.46 -5.50 -13.20
CA ALA A 132 -6.33 -4.31 -13.18
C ALA A 132 -7.41 -4.32 -14.27
N THR A 133 -7.23 -5.12 -15.32
CA THR A 133 -8.25 -5.30 -16.35
C THR A 133 -9.46 -6.10 -15.84
N ASN A 134 -9.33 -6.79 -14.70
CA ASN A 134 -10.37 -7.59 -14.07
C ASN A 134 -10.78 -7.06 -12.68
N MET A 135 -11.46 -5.92 -12.66
CA MET A 135 -11.93 -5.28 -11.41
C MET A 135 -12.84 -6.18 -10.56
N MET A 136 -13.53 -7.14 -11.17
CA MET A 136 -14.34 -8.12 -10.45
C MET A 136 -13.47 -9.06 -9.60
N GLN A 137 -12.27 -9.38 -10.04
CA GLN A 137 -11.32 -10.20 -9.29
C GLN A 137 -10.81 -9.46 -8.05
N VAL A 138 -10.52 -8.14 -8.18
CA VAL A 138 -10.13 -7.27 -7.05
C VAL A 138 -11.18 -7.35 -5.94
N ALA A 139 -12.44 -7.08 -6.31
CA ALA A 139 -13.55 -7.10 -5.35
C ALA A 139 -13.75 -8.48 -4.69
N LYS A 140 -13.61 -9.56 -5.46
CA LYS A 140 -13.71 -10.93 -4.92
C LYS A 140 -12.58 -11.26 -3.94
N THR A 141 -11.34 -10.90 -4.27
CA THR A 141 -10.19 -11.17 -3.43
C THR A 141 -10.27 -10.39 -2.13
N MET A 142 -10.67 -9.12 -2.18
CA MET A 142 -10.90 -8.31 -0.98
C MET A 142 -12.01 -8.92 -0.11
N ASN A 143 -13.18 -9.21 -0.69
CA ASN A 143 -14.29 -9.81 0.05
C ASN A 143 -13.91 -11.14 0.71
N LYS A 144 -13.13 -11.99 0.02
CA LYS A 144 -12.68 -13.27 0.57
C LYS A 144 -11.87 -13.04 1.85
N LYS A 145 -10.91 -12.13 1.85
CA LYS A 145 -10.08 -11.81 3.02
C LYS A 145 -10.88 -11.25 4.20
N PHE A 146 -11.93 -10.47 3.94
CA PHE A 146 -12.80 -9.93 5.01
C PHE A 146 -13.84 -10.92 5.53
N LEU A 147 -14.17 -11.97 4.77
CA LEU A 147 -15.16 -12.98 5.17
C LEU A 147 -14.52 -14.25 5.78
N GLU A 148 -13.21 -14.41 5.68
CA GLU A 148 -12.45 -15.53 6.27
C GLU A 148 -12.03 -15.27 7.75
N VAL A 149 -12.57 -14.20 8.37
CA VAL A 149 -12.31 -13.84 9.78
C VAL A 149 -13.35 -14.47 10.69
#